data_66ff19d779e724e7a64e8209d6d1a258
#
_entry.id   66ff19d779e724e7a64e8209d6d1a258
#
_cell.length_a   1.000
_cell.length_b   1.000
_cell.length_c   1.000
_cell.angle_alpha   90.00
_cell.angle_beta   90.00
_cell.angle_gamma   90.00
#
_symmetry.space_group_name_H-M   'P 1'
#
loop_
_entity.id
_entity.type
_entity.pdbx_description
1 polymer ?
#
loop_
_entity_poly.entity_id
_entity_poly.type
_entity_poly.pdbx_seq_one_letter_code
_entity_poly.pdbx_strand_id
1 'polypeptide(L)'
;SNGWTSFEGCDIDYFWNMSIPMYMGPKAMLAPFSDDLETIDSDGDGEIDTWINVYTWHDETNDRFIIEWSRALNGYDEITEETFQIILYDQISHPTETQDGVIEFQYLEIDDVDVTKNYSTVGIESPSKNYGLQYVFNNVYSPGAAPLENNRVIRFTTQSPENYVAPLSISNNSILNEFLIEKVYPNPFNPIINFDIDIYKSQKV
;
A
#
# COMPACT_ATOMS: atom_id res chain seq x y z
N SER A 1 -0.47 -0.19 -17.70
CA SER A 1 0.21 0.61 -16.66
C SER A 1 1.23 -0.25 -15.96
N ASN A 2 2.25 0.36 -15.47
CA ASN A 2 3.36 -0.28 -14.77
C ASN A 2 3.01 -0.54 -13.31
N GLY A 3 2.01 -1.40 -13.07
CA GLY A 3 1.63 -1.87 -11.73
C GLY A 3 0.95 -0.85 -10.83
N TRP A 4 0.31 0.16 -11.39
CA TRP A 4 -0.46 1.16 -10.64
C TRP A 4 -1.73 1.60 -11.37
N THR A 5 -2.64 2.20 -10.65
CA THR A 5 -3.83 2.88 -11.18
C THR A 5 -4.11 4.16 -10.40
N SER A 6 -5.05 4.96 -10.86
CA SER A 6 -5.45 6.23 -10.25
C SER A 6 -6.95 6.45 -10.36
N PHE A 7 -7.54 7.08 -9.35
CA PHE A 7 -8.93 7.53 -9.41
C PHE A 7 -9.11 8.80 -10.27
N GLU A 8 -8.02 9.48 -10.58
CA GLU A 8 -8.03 10.64 -11.49
C GLU A 8 -7.32 10.28 -12.79
N GLY A 9 -7.79 10.83 -13.90
CA GLY A 9 -7.11 10.66 -15.19
C GLY A 9 -5.69 11.23 -15.12
N CYS A 10 -4.76 10.55 -15.77
CA CYS A 10 -3.40 11.05 -15.89
C CYS A 10 -2.81 10.66 -17.26
N ASP A 11 -1.95 11.53 -17.80
CA ASP A 11 -1.22 11.33 -19.04
C ASP A 11 0.24 10.89 -18.77
N ILE A 12 0.47 10.22 -17.63
CA ILE A 12 1.81 9.78 -17.23
C ILE A 12 2.06 8.40 -17.81
N ASP A 13 3.14 8.29 -18.56
CA ASP A 13 3.63 7.08 -19.22
C ASP A 13 5.00 6.61 -18.66
N TYR A 14 5.42 7.19 -17.52
CA TYR A 14 6.70 6.82 -16.92
C TYR A 14 6.63 5.44 -16.30
N PHE A 15 7.68 4.67 -16.48
CA PHE A 15 7.93 3.41 -15.80
C PHE A 15 8.67 3.61 -14.47
N TRP A 16 9.34 4.75 -14.28
CA TRP A 16 10.07 5.05 -13.05
C TRP A 16 9.16 5.10 -11.84
N ASN A 17 9.42 4.26 -10.88
CA ASN A 17 8.77 4.33 -9.58
C ASN A 17 9.49 5.36 -8.67
N MET A 18 8.76 5.91 -7.74
CA MET A 18 9.24 6.89 -6.75
C MET A 18 8.60 6.63 -5.40
N SER A 19 9.22 7.19 -4.36
CA SER A 19 8.64 7.13 -3.02
C SER A 19 7.28 7.85 -2.96
N ILE A 20 6.36 7.34 -2.16
CA ILE A 20 5.04 7.94 -1.88
C ILE A 20 5.15 8.86 -0.64
N PRO A 21 4.64 10.10 -0.68
CA PRO A 21 3.92 10.78 -1.77
C PRO A 21 4.82 11.12 -2.95
N MET A 22 4.31 10.90 -4.16
CA MET A 22 5.07 11.00 -5.40
C MET A 22 4.75 12.32 -6.13
N TYR A 23 5.67 13.27 -6.11
CA TYR A 23 5.43 14.60 -6.71
C TYR A 23 5.13 14.51 -8.22
N MET A 24 5.81 13.67 -8.96
CA MET A 24 5.64 13.50 -10.41
C MET A 24 4.63 12.40 -10.79
N GLY A 25 4.19 11.58 -9.85
CA GLY A 25 3.23 10.52 -10.07
C GLY A 25 1.79 11.02 -10.31
N PRO A 26 0.85 10.12 -10.59
CA PRO A 26 -0.54 10.45 -10.72
C PRO A 26 -1.13 10.86 -9.37
N LYS A 27 -2.21 11.63 -9.37
CA LYS A 27 -2.98 11.93 -8.17
C LYS A 27 -3.83 10.75 -7.77
N ALA A 28 -4.16 10.62 -6.49
CA ALA A 28 -5.02 9.55 -5.98
C ALA A 28 -4.57 8.16 -6.48
N MET A 29 -3.27 7.92 -6.41
CA MET A 29 -2.62 6.71 -6.91
C MET A 29 -2.84 5.51 -5.99
N LEU A 30 -3.08 4.37 -6.60
CA LEU A 30 -3.02 3.06 -5.98
C LEU A 30 -1.90 2.27 -6.66
N ALA A 31 -0.88 1.93 -5.92
CA ALA A 31 0.30 1.22 -6.41
C ALA A 31 0.43 -0.13 -5.68
N PRO A 32 -0.21 -1.19 -6.19
CA PRO A 32 0.01 -2.53 -5.63
C PRO A 32 1.44 -3.02 -5.89
N PHE A 33 2.01 -2.69 -7.04
CA PHE A 33 3.39 -3.03 -7.40
C PHE A 33 3.83 -2.12 -8.56
N SER A 34 4.10 -0.85 -8.25
CA SER A 34 4.59 0.09 -9.26
C SER A 34 6.05 -0.19 -9.54
N ASP A 35 6.31 -0.70 -10.73
CA ASP A 35 7.61 -1.09 -11.23
C ASP A 35 7.65 -1.03 -12.75
N ASP A 36 8.78 -1.32 -13.37
CA ASP A 36 8.94 -1.41 -14.82
C ASP A 36 8.42 -2.75 -15.33
N LEU A 37 7.10 -2.82 -15.47
CA LEU A 37 6.44 -4.04 -15.94
C LEU A 37 6.38 -4.07 -17.45
N GLU A 38 6.87 -5.14 -18.04
CA GLU A 38 7.07 -5.28 -19.48
C GLU A 38 6.33 -6.47 -20.11
N THR A 39 6.20 -6.40 -21.42
CA THR A 39 5.89 -7.53 -22.29
C THR A 39 7.19 -8.03 -22.92
N ILE A 40 7.27 -9.32 -23.23
CA ILE A 40 8.50 -9.90 -23.76
C ILE A 40 8.33 -10.36 -25.20
N ASP A 41 9.36 -10.05 -25.98
CA ASP A 41 9.76 -10.68 -27.23
C ASP A 41 11.04 -11.47 -26.92
N SER A 42 10.89 -12.76 -26.55
CA SER A 42 11.99 -13.57 -26.01
C SER A 42 12.94 -14.08 -27.08
N ASP A 43 12.54 -14.11 -28.35
CA ASP A 43 13.36 -14.59 -29.46
C ASP A 43 13.85 -13.47 -30.40
N GLY A 44 13.35 -12.23 -30.16
CA GLY A 44 13.80 -11.05 -30.91
C GLY A 44 13.26 -10.98 -32.35
N ASP A 45 12.13 -11.63 -32.61
CA ASP A 45 11.53 -11.67 -33.95
C ASP A 45 10.59 -10.47 -34.21
N GLY A 46 10.32 -9.66 -33.18
CA GLY A 46 9.45 -8.48 -33.22
C GLY A 46 7.99 -8.77 -32.86
N GLU A 47 7.66 -10.01 -32.53
CA GLU A 47 6.37 -10.40 -32.00
C GLU A 47 6.47 -10.55 -30.48
N ILE A 48 5.39 -10.22 -29.76
CA ILE A 48 5.36 -10.33 -28.32
C ILE A 48 4.97 -11.74 -27.88
N ASP A 49 5.88 -12.44 -27.21
CA ASP A 49 5.65 -13.80 -26.69
C ASP A 49 4.83 -13.81 -25.43
N THR A 50 5.04 -12.85 -24.54
CA THR A 50 4.31 -12.74 -23.28
C THR A 50 3.72 -11.35 -23.10
N TRP A 51 2.43 -11.29 -22.85
CA TRP A 51 1.69 -10.05 -22.67
C TRP A 51 1.32 -9.85 -21.21
N ILE A 52 1.50 -8.62 -20.72
CA ILE A 52 0.84 -8.17 -19.51
C ILE A 52 -0.66 -8.04 -19.82
N ASN A 53 -1.47 -8.74 -19.07
CA ASN A 53 -2.91 -8.57 -19.15
C ASN A 53 -3.41 -7.84 -17.92
N VAL A 54 -4.11 -6.74 -18.13
CA VAL A 54 -4.81 -6.03 -17.06
C VAL A 54 -6.30 -6.26 -17.23
N TYR A 55 -6.87 -6.97 -16.27
CA TYR A 55 -8.29 -7.29 -16.26
C TYR A 55 -9.03 -6.40 -15.26
N THR A 56 -10.28 -6.11 -15.56
CA THR A 56 -11.18 -5.47 -14.61
C THR A 56 -12.45 -6.27 -14.48
N TRP A 57 -12.99 -6.34 -13.27
CA TRP A 57 -14.25 -7.02 -13.01
C TRP A 57 -15.06 -6.29 -11.94
N HIS A 58 -16.33 -6.02 -12.26
CA HIS A 58 -17.30 -5.54 -11.30
C HIS A 58 -18.05 -6.73 -10.70
N ASP A 59 -17.69 -7.12 -9.50
CA ASP A 59 -18.31 -8.21 -8.76
C ASP A 59 -19.53 -7.69 -8.00
N GLU A 60 -20.66 -7.62 -8.69
CA GLU A 60 -21.94 -7.14 -8.15
C GLU A 60 -22.47 -8.02 -7.00
N THR A 61 -22.02 -9.27 -6.90
CA THR A 61 -22.44 -10.19 -5.84
C THR A 61 -21.84 -9.83 -4.51
N ASN A 62 -20.61 -9.35 -4.52
CA ASN A 62 -19.83 -9.00 -3.32
C ASN A 62 -19.59 -7.49 -3.21
N ASP A 63 -20.27 -6.69 -4.02
CA ASP A 63 -20.18 -5.22 -4.01
C ASP A 63 -18.73 -4.71 -4.01
N ARG A 64 -17.97 -5.12 -5.03
CA ARG A 64 -16.55 -4.75 -5.16
C ARG A 64 -16.12 -4.64 -6.61
N PHE A 65 -15.08 -3.85 -6.86
CA PHE A 65 -14.43 -3.73 -8.15
C PHE A 65 -13.00 -4.24 -8.05
N ILE A 66 -12.59 -5.06 -9.02
CA ILE A 66 -11.29 -5.72 -9.06
C ILE A 66 -10.52 -5.25 -10.28
N ILE A 67 -9.23 -4.96 -10.08
CA ILE A 67 -8.26 -4.68 -11.14
C ILE A 67 -7.13 -5.67 -10.94
N GLU A 68 -6.85 -6.53 -11.92
CA GLU A 68 -5.81 -7.55 -11.85
C GLU A 68 -4.76 -7.32 -12.93
N TRP A 69 -3.49 -7.33 -12.54
CA TRP A 69 -2.36 -7.54 -13.42
C TRP A 69 -2.03 -9.01 -13.38
N SER A 70 -2.11 -9.66 -14.55
CA SER A 70 -1.94 -11.09 -14.67
C SER A 70 -0.71 -11.39 -15.52
N ARG A 71 0.25 -12.09 -14.92
CA ARG A 71 1.49 -12.47 -15.57
C ARG A 71 2.29 -11.28 -16.10
N ALA A 72 2.43 -10.27 -15.28
CA ALA A 72 3.29 -9.13 -15.56
C ALA A 72 4.75 -9.55 -15.36
N LEU A 73 5.62 -9.16 -16.26
CA LEU A 73 7.04 -9.42 -16.12
C LEU A 73 7.75 -8.18 -15.62
N ASN A 74 8.72 -8.37 -14.75
CA ASN A 74 9.56 -7.30 -14.28
C ASN A 74 10.63 -6.97 -15.35
N GLY A 75 10.74 -5.70 -15.76
CA GLY A 75 11.66 -5.26 -16.82
C GLY A 75 13.14 -5.44 -16.51
N TYR A 76 13.50 -5.69 -15.25
CA TYR A 76 14.87 -5.99 -14.86
C TYR A 76 15.19 -7.49 -14.89
N ASP A 77 14.24 -8.31 -14.47
CA ASP A 77 14.39 -9.76 -14.38
C ASP A 77 13.39 -10.51 -15.24
N GLU A 78 13.27 -10.32 -16.43
CA GLU A 78 12.34 -10.84 -17.44
C GLU A 78 11.93 -12.34 -17.32
N ILE A 79 12.27 -13.01 -16.25
CA ILE A 79 11.96 -14.44 -16.02
C ILE A 79 10.90 -14.68 -14.94
N THR A 80 10.57 -13.65 -14.14
CA THR A 80 9.59 -13.76 -13.06
C THR A 80 8.27 -13.13 -13.47
N GLU A 81 7.18 -13.88 -13.35
CA GLU A 81 5.84 -13.38 -13.64
C GLU A 81 5.14 -13.01 -12.34
N GLU A 82 4.69 -11.76 -12.22
CA GLU A 82 3.89 -11.30 -11.10
C GLU A 82 2.39 -11.35 -11.44
N THR A 83 1.60 -11.78 -10.48
CA THR A 83 0.14 -11.75 -10.56
C THR A 83 -0.40 -11.16 -9.27
N PHE A 84 -1.01 -10.00 -9.39
CA PHE A 84 -1.53 -9.25 -8.26
C PHE A 84 -2.77 -8.46 -8.65
N GLN A 85 -3.57 -8.06 -7.64
CA GLN A 85 -4.79 -7.32 -7.88
C GLN A 85 -5.06 -6.26 -6.82
N ILE A 86 -5.86 -5.28 -7.21
CA ILE A 86 -6.51 -4.32 -6.32
C ILE A 86 -7.97 -4.74 -6.17
N ILE A 87 -8.48 -4.73 -4.96
CA ILE A 87 -9.91 -4.85 -4.67
C ILE A 87 -10.37 -3.55 -4.03
N LEU A 88 -11.35 -2.91 -4.65
CA LEU A 88 -12.06 -1.74 -4.13
C LEU A 88 -13.42 -2.18 -3.66
N TYR A 89 -13.67 -2.09 -2.36
CA TYR A 89 -14.96 -2.44 -1.78
C TYR A 89 -15.91 -1.25 -1.81
N ASP A 90 -17.17 -1.50 -2.16
CA ASP A 90 -18.21 -0.49 -2.08
C ASP A 90 -18.40 -0.03 -0.62
N GLN A 91 -18.30 1.26 -0.37
CA GLN A 91 -18.36 1.84 0.97
C GLN A 91 -19.75 1.74 1.62
N ILE A 92 -20.81 1.51 0.85
CA ILE A 92 -22.18 1.37 1.37
C ILE A 92 -22.38 -0.04 1.89
N SER A 93 -21.91 -1.04 1.14
CA SER A 93 -22.03 -2.46 1.50
C SER A 93 -20.95 -2.90 2.49
N HIS A 94 -19.79 -2.22 2.47
CA HIS A 94 -18.66 -2.49 3.36
C HIS A 94 -18.26 -1.23 4.15
N PRO A 95 -19.16 -0.71 5.02
CA PRO A 95 -18.93 0.55 5.70
C PRO A 95 -17.80 0.45 6.72
N THR A 96 -16.97 1.50 6.79
CA THR A 96 -16.05 1.74 7.89
C THR A 96 -16.65 2.78 8.85
N GLU A 97 -16.09 2.92 10.04
CA GLU A 97 -16.54 3.94 11.01
C GLU A 97 -16.45 5.37 10.47
N THR A 98 -15.47 5.63 9.62
CA THR A 98 -15.23 6.93 8.99
C THR A 98 -15.96 7.11 7.65
N GLN A 99 -16.65 6.08 7.18
CA GLN A 99 -17.32 6.01 5.88
C GLN A 99 -16.34 6.05 4.69
N ASP A 100 -15.07 5.79 4.92
CA ASP A 100 -14.09 5.56 3.85
C ASP A 100 -14.23 4.13 3.32
N GLY A 101 -13.87 3.93 2.05
CA GLY A 101 -13.83 2.61 1.44
C GLY A 101 -12.66 1.76 1.97
N VAL A 102 -12.79 0.46 1.82
CA VAL A 102 -11.71 -0.49 2.05
C VAL A 102 -11.01 -0.78 0.73
N ILE A 103 -9.67 -0.81 0.76
CA ILE A 103 -8.85 -1.16 -0.39
C ILE A 103 -7.97 -2.35 0.01
N GLU A 104 -7.89 -3.36 -0.83
CA GLU A 104 -6.94 -4.45 -0.64
C GLU A 104 -6.03 -4.58 -1.86
N PHE A 105 -4.75 -4.82 -1.59
CA PHE A 105 -3.80 -5.32 -2.56
C PHE A 105 -3.54 -6.78 -2.24
N GLN A 106 -3.75 -7.64 -3.21
CA GLN A 106 -3.58 -9.08 -3.05
C GLN A 106 -2.57 -9.59 -4.06
N TYR A 107 -1.66 -10.44 -3.60
CA TYR A 107 -0.55 -10.98 -4.36
C TYR A 107 -0.70 -12.49 -4.45
N LEU A 108 -0.92 -13.01 -5.65
CA LEU A 108 -0.93 -14.45 -5.91
C LEU A 108 0.50 -14.93 -6.10
N GLU A 109 1.22 -14.27 -7.00
CA GLU A 109 2.62 -14.48 -7.30
C GLU A 109 3.30 -13.12 -7.32
N ILE A 110 4.37 -12.98 -6.56
CA ILE A 110 5.15 -11.76 -6.45
C ILE A 110 6.58 -12.12 -6.08
N ASP A 111 7.52 -11.61 -6.84
CA ASP A 111 8.94 -11.77 -6.59
C ASP A 111 9.63 -10.41 -6.80
N ASP A 112 9.87 -9.70 -5.72
CA ASP A 112 10.58 -8.43 -5.72
C ASP A 112 12.09 -8.70 -5.62
N VAL A 113 12.66 -9.20 -6.73
CA VAL A 113 14.06 -9.68 -6.81
C VAL A 113 15.07 -8.59 -7.02
N ASP A 114 14.64 -7.36 -7.27
CA ASP A 114 15.52 -6.24 -7.58
C ASP A 114 16.34 -5.80 -6.38
N VAL A 115 17.61 -6.09 -6.42
CA VAL A 115 18.53 -5.73 -5.33
C VAL A 115 19.36 -4.47 -5.61
N THR A 116 19.41 -3.99 -6.84
CA THR A 116 20.31 -2.91 -7.26
C THR A 116 19.72 -1.82 -8.13
N LYS A 117 18.61 -2.07 -8.82
CA LYS A 117 17.91 -1.14 -9.72
C LYS A 117 16.43 -1.54 -9.79
N ASN A 118 15.59 -0.68 -10.37
CA ASN A 118 14.18 -0.96 -10.65
C ASN A 118 13.45 -1.53 -9.42
N TYR A 119 13.37 -0.74 -8.39
CA TYR A 119 12.77 -1.14 -7.13
C TYR A 119 11.29 -0.84 -7.13
N SER A 120 10.48 -1.78 -6.70
CA SER A 120 9.05 -1.57 -6.59
C SER A 120 8.66 -0.47 -5.61
N THR A 121 7.52 0.16 -5.87
CA THR A 121 6.84 1.02 -4.93
C THR A 121 5.45 0.47 -4.64
N VAL A 122 5.15 0.23 -3.38
CA VAL A 122 3.83 -0.22 -2.94
C VAL A 122 3.22 0.77 -1.95
N GLY A 123 1.99 1.17 -2.21
CA GLY A 123 1.28 2.09 -1.34
C GLY A 123 0.12 2.81 -2.00
N ILE A 124 -0.44 3.77 -1.28
CA ILE A 124 -1.54 4.61 -1.74
C ILE A 124 -1.22 6.09 -1.54
N GLU A 125 -1.71 6.94 -2.43
CA GLU A 125 -1.47 8.38 -2.39
C GLU A 125 -2.77 9.17 -2.47
N SER A 126 -2.82 10.28 -1.74
CA SER A 126 -3.97 11.19 -1.74
C SER A 126 -4.07 12.00 -3.04
N PRO A 127 -5.28 12.50 -3.38
CA PRO A 127 -5.45 13.38 -4.54
C PRO A 127 -4.62 14.66 -4.47
N SER A 128 -4.30 15.14 -3.26
CA SER A 128 -3.48 16.35 -3.08
C SER A 128 -1.99 16.12 -3.28
N LYS A 129 -1.53 14.88 -3.35
CA LYS A 129 -0.11 14.47 -3.39
C LYS A 129 0.71 14.94 -2.17
N ASN A 130 0.06 15.36 -1.11
CA ASN A 130 0.74 15.78 0.11
C ASN A 130 0.80 14.68 1.16
N TYR A 131 -0.01 13.64 0.99
CA TYR A 131 -0.15 12.53 1.92
C TYR A 131 -0.15 11.22 1.18
N GLY A 132 0.37 10.18 1.81
CA GLY A 132 0.34 8.83 1.29
C GLY A 132 0.78 7.83 2.34
N LEU A 133 0.47 6.57 2.10
CA LEU A 133 0.92 5.44 2.90
C LEU A 133 1.82 4.60 2.01
N GLN A 134 3.10 4.62 2.30
CA GLN A 134 4.10 3.79 1.62
C GLN A 134 4.30 2.51 2.42
N TYR A 135 4.13 1.38 1.77
CA TYR A 135 4.41 0.07 2.34
C TYR A 135 5.87 -0.32 2.14
N VAL A 136 6.32 -0.24 0.91
CA VAL A 136 7.72 -0.47 0.50
C VAL A 136 8.12 0.50 -0.61
N PHE A 137 9.38 0.86 -0.63
CA PHE A 137 10.05 1.57 -1.72
C PHE A 137 11.52 1.19 -1.76
N ASN A 138 12.04 0.80 -2.92
CA ASN A 138 13.42 0.38 -3.10
C ASN A 138 13.84 -0.71 -2.10
N ASN A 139 13.03 -1.73 -1.92
CA ASN A 139 13.23 -2.81 -0.93
C ASN A 139 13.34 -2.33 0.53
N VAL A 140 13.01 -1.06 0.80
CA VAL A 140 12.95 -0.52 2.15
C VAL A 140 11.50 -0.53 2.62
N TYR A 141 11.19 -1.44 3.50
CA TYR A 141 9.87 -1.59 4.09
C TYR A 141 9.61 -0.57 5.20
N SER A 142 8.39 -0.05 5.26
CA SER A 142 7.97 0.77 6.39
C SER A 142 8.04 -0.03 7.70
N PRO A 143 8.31 0.61 8.84
CA PRO A 143 8.39 -0.09 10.13
C PRO A 143 7.12 -0.89 10.42
N GLY A 144 7.29 -2.18 10.68
CA GLY A 144 6.19 -3.12 10.95
C GLY A 144 5.55 -3.74 9.70
N ALA A 145 5.93 -3.32 8.50
CA ALA A 145 5.50 -4.00 7.27
C ALA A 145 6.21 -5.35 7.12
N ALA A 146 5.45 -6.37 6.76
CA ALA A 146 6.01 -7.67 6.41
C ALA A 146 6.49 -7.65 4.94
N PRO A 147 7.54 -8.39 4.57
CA PRO A 147 7.97 -8.49 3.18
C PRO A 147 6.84 -8.95 2.24
N LEU A 148 6.86 -8.48 1.00
CA LEU A 148 5.98 -9.01 -0.04
C LEU A 148 6.31 -10.49 -0.27
N GLU A 149 5.29 -11.30 -0.39
CA GLU A 149 5.40 -12.73 -0.68
C GLU A 149 4.10 -13.24 -1.28
N ASN A 150 4.16 -14.39 -1.92
CA ASN A 150 2.98 -15.04 -2.48
C ASN A 150 1.89 -15.26 -1.43
N ASN A 151 0.64 -15.02 -1.82
CA ASN A 151 -0.53 -15.08 -0.96
C ASN A 151 -0.57 -14.00 0.15
N ARG A 152 0.16 -12.90 0.00
CA ARG A 152 0.08 -11.73 0.86
C ARG A 152 -1.14 -10.89 0.53
N VAL A 153 -1.75 -10.31 1.57
CA VAL A 153 -2.79 -9.26 1.44
C VAL A 153 -2.37 -8.04 2.25
N ILE A 154 -2.43 -6.88 1.62
CA ILE A 154 -2.28 -5.59 2.29
C ILE A 154 -3.64 -4.92 2.28
N ARG A 155 -4.19 -4.62 3.45
CA ARG A 155 -5.50 -3.99 3.59
C ARG A 155 -5.37 -2.58 4.12
N PHE A 156 -5.88 -1.62 3.38
CA PHE A 156 -6.01 -0.23 3.78
C PHE A 156 -7.43 0.00 4.27
N THR A 157 -7.56 0.38 5.53
CA THR A 157 -8.83 0.61 6.18
C THR A 157 -8.66 1.58 7.34
N THR A 158 -9.72 2.30 7.67
CA THR A 158 -9.80 3.15 8.86
C THR A 158 -10.38 2.40 10.06
N GLN A 159 -10.76 1.14 9.90
CA GLN A 159 -11.19 0.29 11.01
C GLN A 159 -9.98 -0.16 11.83
N SER A 160 -10.12 -0.09 13.14
CA SER A 160 -9.13 -0.70 14.05
C SER A 160 -9.13 -2.22 13.88
N PRO A 161 -7.97 -2.89 13.90
CA PRO A 161 -7.90 -4.34 13.92
C PRO A 161 -8.63 -4.90 15.15
N GLU A 162 -9.40 -5.99 14.98
CA GLU A 162 -10.19 -6.60 16.07
C GLU A 162 -9.37 -6.99 17.32
N ASN A 163 -8.07 -7.25 17.12
CA ASN A 163 -7.13 -7.64 18.18
C ASN A 163 -6.00 -6.62 18.35
N TYR A 164 -6.29 -5.35 18.07
CA TYR A 164 -5.28 -4.30 18.23
C TYR A 164 -5.01 -4.07 19.72
N VAL A 165 -3.95 -4.68 20.21
CA VAL A 165 -3.36 -4.30 21.50
C VAL A 165 -2.40 -3.15 21.17
N ALA A 166 -2.77 -1.94 21.58
CA ALA A 166 -1.89 -0.79 21.40
C ALA A 166 -0.49 -1.15 21.96
N PRO A 167 0.59 -1.01 21.17
CA PRO A 167 1.94 -1.36 21.64
C PRO A 167 2.39 -0.53 22.85
N LEU A 168 1.61 0.46 23.23
CA LEU A 168 1.81 1.31 24.40
C LEU A 168 0.94 0.91 25.60
N SER A 169 0.27 -0.25 25.59
CA SER A 169 -0.29 -0.76 26.84
C SER A 169 0.85 -1.17 27.76
N ILE A 170 1.33 -0.22 28.55
CA ILE A 170 2.17 -0.51 29.70
C ILE A 170 1.36 -1.45 30.58
N SER A 171 1.79 -2.70 30.66
CA SER A 171 1.16 -3.65 31.57
C SER A 171 1.12 -3.03 32.98
N ASN A 172 -0.03 -3.07 33.64
CA ASN A 172 -0.33 -2.45 34.92
C ASN A 172 0.57 -2.89 36.11
N ASN A 173 1.78 -3.30 35.87
CA ASN A 173 2.71 -3.67 36.92
C ASN A 173 3.83 -2.63 37.02
N SER A 174 3.51 -1.65 37.86
CA SER A 174 4.46 -0.71 38.45
C SER A 174 4.84 0.53 37.65
N ILE A 175 4.61 1.65 38.26
CA ILE A 175 5.38 2.92 38.25
C ILE A 175 4.72 4.11 37.57
N LEU A 176 3.70 3.97 36.72
CA LEU A 176 3.11 5.14 36.06
C LEU A 176 1.65 5.39 36.44
N ASN A 177 1.32 5.36 37.74
CA ASN A 177 0.03 5.83 38.25
C ASN A 177 -0.12 7.36 38.21
N GLU A 178 0.81 8.06 37.56
CA GLU A 178 0.91 9.51 37.70
C GLU A 178 0.65 10.29 36.40
N PHE A 179 0.53 9.61 35.26
CA PHE A 179 0.08 10.24 34.03
C PHE A 179 -0.78 9.30 33.18
N LEU A 180 -1.65 9.87 32.39
CA LEU A 180 -2.48 9.19 31.41
C LEU A 180 -2.19 9.80 30.02
N ILE A 181 -1.98 8.95 29.04
CA ILE A 181 -1.99 9.39 27.64
C ILE A 181 -3.45 9.34 27.17
N GLU A 182 -4.10 10.48 27.09
CA GLU A 182 -5.49 10.57 26.69
C GLU A 182 -5.67 10.34 25.19
N LYS A 183 -4.75 10.88 24.40
CA LYS A 183 -4.82 10.81 22.93
C LYS A 183 -3.45 10.73 22.31
N VAL A 184 -3.40 9.96 21.23
CA VAL A 184 -2.29 9.95 20.26
C VAL A 184 -2.87 10.27 18.90
N TYR A 185 -2.45 11.38 18.31
CA TYR A 185 -2.97 11.83 17.02
C TYR A 185 -1.90 12.53 16.17
N PRO A 186 -2.03 12.58 14.85
CA PRO A 186 -2.99 11.85 14.05
C PRO A 186 -2.77 10.34 14.12
N ASN A 187 -3.82 9.54 13.89
CA ASN A 187 -3.72 8.10 13.81
C ASN A 187 -4.40 7.61 12.50
N PRO A 188 -3.66 7.05 11.52
CA PRO A 188 -2.20 6.86 11.53
C PRO A 188 -1.43 8.18 11.52
N PHE A 189 -0.29 8.23 12.17
CA PHE A 189 0.54 9.43 12.23
C PHE A 189 1.49 9.52 11.05
N ASN A 190 1.73 10.75 10.56
CA ASN A 190 2.66 11.04 9.46
C ASN A 190 3.10 12.51 9.53
N PRO A 191 4.34 12.82 9.56
CA PRO A 191 5.53 12.30 10.24
C PRO A 191 5.64 12.74 11.71
N ILE A 192 4.64 13.44 12.24
CA ILE A 192 4.61 13.99 13.59
C ILE A 192 3.53 13.29 14.40
N ILE A 193 3.89 12.81 15.58
CA ILE A 193 2.97 12.30 16.57
C ILE A 193 2.80 13.31 17.69
N ASN A 194 1.58 13.59 18.09
CA ASN A 194 1.26 14.45 19.22
C ASN A 194 0.68 13.60 20.35
N PHE A 195 1.01 13.97 21.58
CA PHE A 195 0.51 13.31 22.78
C PHE A 195 -0.16 14.34 23.66
N ASP A 196 -1.39 14.06 24.11
CA ASP A 196 -2.00 14.74 25.22
C ASP A 196 -1.73 13.94 26.48
N ILE A 197 -1.08 14.55 27.46
CA ILE A 197 -0.64 13.86 28.68
C ILE A 197 -1.20 14.61 29.89
N ASP A 198 -2.00 13.92 30.68
CA ASP A 198 -2.43 14.41 31.99
C ASP A 198 -1.45 13.96 33.08
N ILE A 199 -0.91 14.93 33.82
CA ILE A 199 -0.03 14.68 34.94
C ILE A 199 -0.78 14.96 36.23
N TYR A 200 -1.11 13.92 36.97
CA TYR A 200 -1.88 14.04 38.22
C TYR A 200 -1.07 14.49 39.43
N LYS A 201 0.26 14.47 39.30
CA LYS A 201 1.17 15.01 40.33
C LYS A 201 2.38 15.66 39.69
N SER A 202 2.77 16.82 40.23
CA SER A 202 4.03 17.44 39.83
C SER A 202 5.23 16.62 40.34
N GLN A 203 6.02 16.08 39.44
CA GLN A 203 7.32 15.52 39.77
C GLN A 203 8.43 16.53 39.44
N LYS A 204 9.42 16.64 40.31
CA LYS A 204 10.69 17.29 39.95
C LYS A 204 11.48 16.30 39.10
N VAL A 205 11.75 16.68 37.88
CA VAL A 205 12.74 16.05 37.02
C VAL A 205 14.13 16.39 37.53
#